data_fedb7803f3764a2e05297025f837a63f
#
_entry.id   fedb7803f3764a2e05297025f837a63f
#
_cell.length_a   1.000
_cell.length_b   1.000
_cell.length_c   1.000
_cell.angle_alpha   90.00
_cell.angle_beta   90.00
_cell.angle_gamma   90.00
#
_symmetry.space_group_name_H-M   'P 1'
#
loop_
_entity.id
_entity.type
_entity.pdbx_description
1 polymer ?
#
loop_
_entity_poly.entity_id
_entity_poly.type
_entity_poly.pdbx_seq_one_letter_code
_entity_poly.pdbx_strand_id
1 'polypeptide(L)'
;YLQEHHLTDYAALTARTEAAVDHFHKLSDELRTTEEALSKTSELMAATVDYAKTRPVFDGYKAARYSKKYLAQHEAELATYRAAKDTMNTRLNGAKLPKIKALKKSRRELAGQKKELYAEYREAQRKMREAVAIKANIDHLLGITDERENKAQER
;
A
#
# COMPACT_ATOMS: atom_id res chain seq x y z
N TYR A 1 -23.19 37.91 -18.76
CA TYR A 1 -21.77 37.76 -19.15
C TYR A 1 -20.88 37.43 -17.95
N LEU A 2 -20.92 38.20 -16.87
CA LEU A 2 -20.15 37.98 -15.62
C LEU A 2 -20.56 36.69 -14.90
N GLN A 3 -21.84 36.36 -14.84
CA GLN A 3 -22.35 35.14 -14.21
C GLN A 3 -21.92 33.86 -14.95
N GLU A 4 -21.93 33.89 -16.28
CA GLU A 4 -21.50 32.79 -17.10
C GLU A 4 -19.99 32.52 -16.93
N HIS A 5 -19.19 33.60 -16.82
CA HIS A 5 -17.75 33.52 -16.58
C HIS A 5 -17.45 32.92 -15.21
N HIS A 6 -18.16 33.34 -14.16
CA HIS A 6 -17.97 32.79 -12.81
C HIS A 6 -18.38 31.34 -12.70
N LEU A 7 -19.45 30.92 -13.38
CA LEU A 7 -19.88 29.51 -13.43
C LEU A 7 -18.88 28.65 -14.17
N THR A 8 -18.29 29.15 -15.25
CA THR A 8 -17.25 28.44 -16.00
C THR A 8 -15.98 28.27 -15.16
N ASP A 9 -15.55 29.31 -14.46
CA ASP A 9 -14.39 29.27 -13.57
C ASP A 9 -14.62 28.32 -12.38
N TYR A 10 -15.81 28.33 -11.82
CA TYR A 10 -16.20 27.42 -10.74
C TYR A 10 -16.22 25.96 -11.21
N ALA A 11 -16.76 25.71 -12.39
CA ALA A 11 -16.76 24.36 -12.98
C ALA A 11 -15.33 23.87 -13.24
N ALA A 12 -14.44 24.76 -13.74
CA ALA A 12 -13.04 24.45 -13.94
C ALA A 12 -12.32 24.14 -12.61
N LEU A 13 -12.60 24.91 -11.56
CA LEU A 13 -12.06 24.68 -10.22
C LEU A 13 -12.52 23.35 -9.64
N THR A 14 -13.82 23.02 -9.78
CA THR A 14 -14.39 21.75 -9.35
C THR A 14 -13.71 20.57 -10.07
N ALA A 15 -13.54 20.68 -11.39
CA ALA A 15 -12.88 19.67 -12.19
C ALA A 15 -11.42 19.47 -11.76
N ARG A 16 -10.68 20.55 -11.48
CA ARG A 16 -9.30 20.48 -10.98
C ARG A 16 -9.23 19.84 -9.61
N THR A 17 -10.16 20.16 -8.74
CA THR A 17 -10.22 19.57 -7.39
C THR A 17 -10.51 18.09 -7.47
N GLU A 18 -11.47 17.65 -8.28
CA GLU A 18 -11.77 16.23 -8.50
C GLU A 18 -10.57 15.50 -9.08
N ALA A 19 -9.89 16.09 -10.08
CA ALA A 19 -8.70 15.51 -10.67
C ALA A 19 -7.57 15.35 -9.66
N ALA A 20 -7.37 16.33 -8.78
CA ALA A 20 -6.35 16.27 -7.71
C ALA A 20 -6.69 15.19 -6.68
N VAL A 21 -7.95 15.05 -6.30
CA VAL A 21 -8.43 13.99 -5.38
C VAL A 21 -8.24 12.62 -6.02
N ASP A 22 -8.65 12.45 -7.27
CA ASP A 22 -8.52 11.18 -8.01
C ASP A 22 -7.05 10.77 -8.16
N HIS A 23 -6.18 11.71 -8.50
CA HIS A 23 -4.74 11.48 -8.63
C HIS A 23 -4.13 11.03 -7.29
N PHE A 24 -4.51 11.70 -6.20
CA PHE A 24 -4.09 11.33 -4.84
C PHE A 24 -4.53 9.92 -4.49
N HIS A 25 -5.79 9.57 -4.74
CA HIS A 25 -6.30 8.22 -4.48
C HIS A 25 -5.61 7.15 -5.31
N LYS A 26 -5.33 7.44 -6.57
CA LYS A 26 -4.59 6.53 -7.46
C LYS A 26 -3.19 6.25 -6.91
N LEU A 27 -2.46 7.29 -6.50
CA LEU A 27 -1.13 7.13 -5.90
C LEU A 27 -1.19 6.40 -4.57
N SER A 28 -2.21 6.65 -3.75
CA SER A 28 -2.44 5.94 -2.49
C SER A 28 -2.63 4.43 -2.74
N ASP A 29 -3.41 4.06 -3.75
CA ASP A 29 -3.65 2.66 -4.11
C ASP A 29 -2.38 1.99 -4.67
N GLU A 30 -1.64 2.69 -5.53
CA GLU A 30 -0.36 2.19 -6.07
C GLU A 30 0.66 1.99 -4.96
N LEU A 31 0.75 2.93 -4.02
CA LEU A 31 1.63 2.85 -2.87
C LEU A 31 1.29 1.64 -2.00
N ARG A 32 0.01 1.44 -1.69
CA ARG A 32 -0.46 0.29 -0.91
C ARG A 32 -0.14 -1.03 -1.60
N THR A 33 -0.39 -1.14 -2.91
CA THR A 33 -0.07 -2.33 -3.70
C THR A 33 1.43 -2.63 -3.66
N THR A 34 2.27 -1.60 -3.78
CA THR A 34 3.73 -1.74 -3.72
C THR A 34 4.18 -2.17 -2.33
N GLU A 35 3.60 -1.60 -1.26
CA GLU A 35 3.88 -1.99 0.12
C GLU A 35 3.51 -3.45 0.41
N GLU A 36 2.35 -3.89 -0.09
CA GLU A 36 1.91 -5.29 0.03
C GLU A 36 2.85 -6.23 -0.69
N ALA A 37 3.27 -5.89 -1.92
CA ALA A 37 4.21 -6.69 -2.69
C ALA A 37 5.58 -6.76 -1.99
N LEU A 38 6.05 -5.64 -1.43
CA LEU A 38 7.29 -5.57 -0.67
C LEU A 38 7.23 -6.44 0.59
N SER A 39 6.12 -6.37 1.33
CA SER A 39 5.89 -7.19 2.53
C SER A 39 5.90 -8.67 2.19
N LYS A 40 5.18 -9.08 1.15
CA LYS A 40 5.14 -10.47 0.68
C LYS A 40 6.52 -10.99 0.27
N THR A 41 7.27 -10.18 -0.46
CA THR A 41 8.64 -10.53 -0.89
C THR A 41 9.57 -10.68 0.32
N SER A 42 9.50 -9.77 1.29
CA SER A 42 10.29 -9.81 2.52
C SER A 42 9.95 -11.05 3.38
N GLU A 43 8.66 -11.37 3.52
CA GLU A 43 8.20 -12.56 4.22
C GLU A 43 8.70 -13.84 3.54
N LEU A 44 8.63 -13.90 2.21
CA LEU A 44 9.10 -15.05 1.44
C LEU A 44 10.61 -15.22 1.59
N MET A 45 11.38 -14.12 1.57
CA MET A 45 12.83 -14.17 1.80
C MET A 45 13.16 -14.70 3.19
N ALA A 46 12.50 -14.17 4.23
CA ALA A 46 12.71 -14.62 5.61
C ALA A 46 12.36 -16.10 5.77
N ALA A 47 11.23 -16.52 5.20
CA ALA A 47 10.80 -17.92 5.22
C ALA A 47 11.80 -18.83 4.50
N THR A 48 12.35 -18.41 3.37
CA THR A 48 13.35 -19.16 2.62
C THR A 48 14.63 -19.38 3.44
N VAL A 49 15.09 -18.33 4.15
CA VAL A 49 16.25 -18.41 5.03
C VAL A 49 15.98 -19.36 6.20
N ASP A 50 14.83 -19.21 6.86
CA ASP A 50 14.43 -20.04 7.99
C ASP A 50 14.29 -21.51 7.57
N TYR A 51 13.69 -21.75 6.41
CA TYR A 51 13.55 -23.09 5.84
C TYR A 51 14.92 -23.74 5.62
N ALA A 52 15.86 -23.04 5.00
CA ALA A 52 17.20 -23.53 4.75
C ALA A 52 17.94 -23.83 6.03
N LYS A 53 17.83 -23.01 7.06
CA LYS A 53 18.47 -23.19 8.37
C LYS A 53 17.91 -24.38 9.14
N THR A 54 16.60 -24.61 9.05
CA THR A 54 15.89 -25.62 9.84
C THR A 54 15.69 -26.94 9.13
N ARG A 55 15.94 -27.00 7.82
CA ARG A 55 15.83 -28.24 7.04
C ARG A 55 16.67 -29.40 7.56
N PRO A 56 17.95 -29.21 7.95
CA PRO A 56 18.74 -30.32 8.53
C PRO A 56 18.11 -30.88 9.79
N VAL A 57 17.50 -30.06 10.63
CA VAL A 57 16.79 -30.49 11.84
C VAL A 57 15.56 -31.33 11.48
N PHE A 58 14.80 -30.90 10.47
CA PHE A 58 13.66 -31.68 9.98
C PHE A 58 14.08 -33.01 9.35
N ASP A 59 15.17 -33.04 8.58
CA ASP A 59 15.71 -34.23 8.01
C ASP A 59 16.17 -35.22 9.12
N GLY A 60 16.76 -34.69 10.20
CA GLY A 60 17.10 -35.48 11.41
C GLY A 60 15.86 -36.03 12.10
N TYR A 61 14.77 -35.27 12.13
CA TYR A 61 13.48 -35.74 12.67
C TYR A 61 12.92 -36.91 11.87
N LYS A 62 12.97 -36.83 10.55
CA LYS A 62 12.61 -37.96 9.66
C LYS A 62 13.49 -39.16 9.89
N ALA A 63 14.81 -38.96 9.98
CA ALA A 63 15.80 -40.03 10.24
C ALA A 63 15.55 -40.70 11.57
N ALA A 64 15.11 -39.96 12.57
CA ALA A 64 14.71 -40.46 13.89
C ALA A 64 13.32 -41.10 13.90
N ARG A 65 12.69 -41.28 12.73
CA ARG A 65 11.34 -41.85 12.54
C ARG A 65 10.28 -41.12 13.34
N TYR A 66 10.36 -39.80 13.32
CA TYR A 66 9.40 -38.90 13.99
C TYR A 66 9.34 -39.14 15.50
N SER A 67 10.49 -39.38 16.12
CA SER A 67 10.61 -39.62 17.56
C SER A 67 10.09 -38.46 18.39
N LYS A 68 9.29 -38.77 19.40
CA LYS A 68 8.79 -37.78 20.35
C LYS A 68 9.91 -37.10 21.14
N LYS A 69 10.97 -37.85 21.45
CA LYS A 69 12.16 -37.35 22.15
C LYS A 69 12.90 -36.33 21.29
N TYR A 70 13.06 -36.59 19.99
CA TYR A 70 13.69 -35.66 19.04
C TYR A 70 12.86 -34.42 18.91
N LEU A 71 11.53 -34.54 18.77
CA LEU A 71 10.60 -33.43 18.70
C LEU A 71 10.73 -32.51 19.93
N ALA A 72 10.77 -33.09 21.14
CA ALA A 72 10.92 -32.32 22.36
C ALA A 72 12.26 -31.57 22.44
N GLN A 73 13.33 -32.17 21.93
CA GLN A 73 14.67 -31.56 21.91
C GLN A 73 14.79 -30.41 20.89
N HIS A 74 14.03 -30.46 19.80
CA HIS A 74 14.13 -29.56 18.65
C HIS A 74 12.79 -28.84 18.35
N GLU A 75 11.94 -28.68 19.37
CA GLU A 75 10.59 -28.15 19.21
C GLU A 75 10.56 -26.76 18.55
N ALA A 76 11.41 -25.86 18.99
CA ALA A 76 11.49 -24.49 18.45
C ALA A 76 11.92 -24.49 16.97
N GLU A 77 12.94 -25.28 16.63
CA GLU A 77 13.46 -25.35 15.26
C GLU A 77 12.47 -26.01 14.30
N LEU A 78 11.77 -27.05 14.76
CA LEU A 78 10.74 -27.72 13.97
C LEU A 78 9.50 -26.84 13.79
N ALA A 79 9.14 -26.04 14.79
CA ALA A 79 8.07 -25.05 14.67
C ALA A 79 8.44 -23.97 13.64
N THR A 80 9.68 -23.48 13.65
CA THR A 80 10.20 -22.53 12.67
C THR A 80 10.16 -23.13 11.26
N TYR A 81 10.58 -24.39 11.10
CA TYR A 81 10.53 -25.09 9.82
C TYR A 81 9.10 -25.15 9.25
N ARG A 82 8.14 -25.54 10.07
CA ARG A 82 6.73 -25.64 9.67
C ARG A 82 6.16 -24.27 9.28
N ALA A 83 6.42 -23.26 10.10
CA ALA A 83 5.98 -21.89 9.82
C ALA A 83 6.58 -21.36 8.51
N ALA A 84 7.86 -21.60 8.27
CA ALA A 84 8.54 -21.21 7.03
C ALA A 84 7.93 -21.91 5.82
N LYS A 85 7.68 -23.21 5.92
CA LYS A 85 7.07 -23.99 4.86
C LYS A 85 5.65 -23.52 4.55
N ASP A 86 4.85 -23.23 5.56
CA ASP A 86 3.49 -22.69 5.41
C ASP A 86 3.50 -21.31 4.73
N THR A 87 4.41 -20.44 5.14
CA THR A 87 4.58 -19.10 4.52
C THR A 87 4.96 -19.25 3.05
N MET A 88 5.92 -20.12 2.73
CA MET A 88 6.34 -20.36 1.35
C MET A 88 5.18 -20.89 0.51
N ASN A 89 4.42 -21.87 1.01
CA ASN A 89 3.28 -22.43 0.30
C ASN A 89 2.19 -21.38 0.06
N THR A 90 1.89 -20.56 1.05
CA THR A 90 0.87 -19.50 0.97
C THR A 90 1.29 -18.42 -0.02
N ARG A 91 2.53 -17.94 0.05
CA ARG A 91 3.01 -16.84 -0.80
C ARG A 91 3.27 -17.27 -2.23
N LEU A 92 3.72 -18.51 -2.45
CA LEU A 92 3.98 -19.02 -3.80
C LEU A 92 2.72 -19.52 -4.51
N ASN A 93 1.72 -19.95 -3.75
CA ASN A 93 0.44 -20.46 -4.28
C ASN A 93 0.63 -21.44 -5.45
N GLY A 94 1.51 -22.41 -5.28
CA GLY A 94 1.83 -23.42 -6.30
C GLY A 94 2.90 -23.00 -7.30
N ALA A 95 3.37 -21.77 -7.27
CA ALA A 95 4.45 -21.30 -8.12
C ALA A 95 5.81 -21.81 -7.63
N LYS A 96 6.77 -21.90 -8.56
CA LYS A 96 8.15 -22.30 -8.22
C LYS A 96 8.83 -21.22 -7.39
N LEU A 97 9.57 -21.64 -6.35
CA LEU A 97 10.35 -20.72 -5.51
C LEU A 97 11.42 -20.01 -6.35
N PRO A 98 11.40 -18.67 -6.42
CA PRO A 98 12.47 -17.91 -7.06
C PRO A 98 13.78 -18.04 -6.30
N LYS A 99 14.90 -17.86 -7.01
CA LYS A 99 16.22 -17.84 -6.37
C LYS A 99 16.32 -16.63 -5.42
N ILE A 100 17.11 -16.79 -4.35
CA ILE A 100 17.29 -15.72 -3.35
C ILE A 100 17.80 -14.40 -3.98
N LYS A 101 18.64 -14.50 -5.01
CA LYS A 101 19.11 -13.34 -5.77
C LYS A 101 17.97 -12.59 -6.44
N ALA A 102 17.02 -13.33 -7.04
CA ALA A 102 15.84 -12.74 -7.67
C ALA A 102 14.93 -12.07 -6.64
N LEU A 103 14.74 -12.67 -5.47
CA LEU A 103 13.97 -12.09 -4.37
C LEU A 103 14.62 -10.81 -3.83
N LYS A 104 15.93 -10.80 -3.65
CA LYS A 104 16.69 -9.61 -3.23
C LYS A 104 16.57 -8.49 -4.25
N LYS A 105 16.64 -8.81 -5.54
CA LYS A 105 16.47 -7.84 -6.64
C LYS A 105 15.06 -7.26 -6.64
N SER A 106 14.02 -8.11 -6.55
CA SER A 106 12.63 -7.69 -6.48
C SER A 106 12.38 -6.78 -5.28
N ARG A 107 12.90 -7.13 -4.11
CA ARG A 107 12.77 -6.31 -2.90
C ARG A 107 13.40 -4.93 -3.08
N ARG A 108 14.59 -4.88 -3.69
CA ARG A 108 15.29 -3.62 -3.96
C ARG A 108 14.51 -2.74 -4.93
N GLU A 109 13.99 -3.32 -6.02
CA GLU A 109 13.18 -2.62 -7.01
C GLU A 109 11.88 -2.08 -6.39
N LEU A 110 11.19 -2.91 -5.59
CA LEU A 110 9.97 -2.50 -4.90
C LEU A 110 10.23 -1.40 -3.87
N ALA A 111 11.34 -1.48 -3.12
CA ALA A 111 11.73 -0.43 -2.19
C ALA A 111 12.01 0.89 -2.91
N GLY A 112 12.66 0.85 -4.07
CA GLY A 112 12.89 2.01 -4.92
C GLY A 112 11.60 2.62 -5.45
N GLN A 113 10.68 1.77 -5.95
CA GLN A 113 9.35 2.20 -6.40
C GLN A 113 8.54 2.83 -5.26
N LYS A 114 8.58 2.23 -4.08
CA LYS A 114 7.91 2.78 -2.89
C LYS A 114 8.41 4.17 -2.56
N LYS A 115 9.72 4.38 -2.60
CA LYS A 115 10.34 5.67 -2.32
C LYS A 115 9.88 6.74 -3.32
N GLU A 116 9.87 6.42 -4.61
CA GLU A 116 9.41 7.32 -5.67
C GLU A 116 7.91 7.62 -5.53
N LEU A 117 7.09 6.59 -5.34
CA LEU A 117 5.64 6.74 -5.15
C LEU A 117 5.32 7.56 -3.90
N TYR A 118 6.09 7.39 -2.84
CA TYR A 118 5.87 8.14 -1.61
C TYR A 118 6.15 9.64 -1.79
N ALA A 119 7.18 9.99 -2.57
CA ALA A 119 7.46 11.38 -2.91
C ALA A 119 6.34 12.00 -3.75
N GLU A 120 5.87 11.26 -4.78
CA GLU A 120 4.71 11.68 -5.60
C GLU A 120 3.43 11.78 -4.76
N TYR A 121 3.22 10.84 -3.87
CA TYR A 121 2.07 10.82 -2.95
C TYR A 121 2.03 12.07 -2.06
N ARG A 122 3.16 12.45 -1.48
CA ARG A 122 3.25 13.65 -0.64
C ARG A 122 2.91 14.92 -1.43
N GLU A 123 3.43 15.03 -2.64
CA GLU A 123 3.17 16.17 -3.52
C GLU A 123 1.70 16.20 -3.96
N ALA A 124 1.13 15.05 -4.33
CA ALA A 124 -0.29 14.92 -4.69
C ALA A 124 -1.19 15.24 -3.49
N GLN A 125 -0.81 14.83 -2.28
CA GLN A 125 -1.54 15.15 -1.05
C GLN A 125 -1.56 16.66 -0.80
N ARG A 126 -0.41 17.33 -0.96
CA ARG A 126 -0.31 18.79 -0.82
C ARG A 126 -1.22 19.50 -1.82
N LYS A 127 -1.15 19.13 -3.09
CA LYS A 127 -1.98 19.70 -4.15
C LYS A 127 -3.46 19.47 -3.92
N MET A 128 -3.82 18.26 -3.49
CA MET A 128 -5.20 17.91 -3.17
C MET A 128 -5.73 18.76 -2.02
N ARG A 129 -4.97 18.90 -0.93
CA ARG A 129 -5.36 19.72 0.23
C ARG A 129 -5.53 21.20 -0.14
N GLU A 130 -4.61 21.74 -0.95
CA GLU A 130 -4.73 23.12 -1.45
C GLU A 130 -5.98 23.32 -2.30
N ALA A 131 -6.23 22.40 -3.25
CA ALA A 131 -7.39 22.48 -4.13
C ALA A 131 -8.70 22.37 -3.35
N VAL A 132 -8.79 21.44 -2.40
CA VAL A 132 -9.97 21.27 -1.54
C VAL A 132 -10.19 22.52 -0.68
N ALA A 133 -9.14 23.09 -0.10
CA ALA A 133 -9.23 24.29 0.72
C ALA A 133 -9.69 25.52 -0.10
N ILE A 134 -9.16 25.71 -1.29
CA ILE A 134 -9.55 26.79 -2.20
C ILE A 134 -11.03 26.63 -2.59
N LYS A 135 -11.44 25.41 -2.96
CA LYS A 135 -12.83 25.13 -3.32
C LYS A 135 -13.77 25.37 -2.15
N ALA A 136 -13.42 24.94 -0.94
CA ALA A 136 -14.22 25.15 0.27
C ALA A 136 -14.39 26.63 0.58
N ASN A 137 -13.33 27.43 0.43
CA ASN A 137 -13.37 28.88 0.63
C ASN A 137 -14.30 29.56 -0.39
N ILE A 138 -14.24 29.15 -1.64
CA ILE A 138 -15.10 29.69 -2.70
C ILE A 138 -16.56 29.26 -2.48
N ASP A 139 -16.80 28.00 -2.13
CA ASP A 139 -18.15 27.52 -1.79
C ASP A 139 -18.75 28.30 -0.62
N HIS A 140 -17.94 28.59 0.39
CA HIS A 140 -18.36 29.40 1.53
C HIS A 140 -18.73 30.86 1.12
N LEU A 141 -17.90 31.48 0.29
CA LEU A 141 -18.16 32.82 -0.22
C LEU A 141 -19.43 32.88 -1.08
N LEU A 142 -19.62 31.89 -1.95
CA LEU A 142 -20.82 31.78 -2.78
C LEU A 142 -22.06 31.52 -1.92
N GLY A 143 -21.97 30.68 -0.89
CA GLY A 143 -23.06 30.43 0.06
C GLY A 143 -23.48 31.67 0.81
N ILE A 144 -22.52 32.46 1.29
CA ILE A 144 -22.78 33.74 1.96
C ILE A 144 -23.47 34.72 1.00
N THR A 145 -23.03 34.80 -0.25
CA THR A 145 -23.63 35.65 -1.28
C THR A 145 -25.07 35.25 -1.56
N ASP A 146 -25.34 33.95 -1.71
CA ASP A 146 -26.69 33.41 -1.93
C ASP A 146 -27.63 33.73 -0.75
N GLU A 147 -27.17 33.61 0.48
CA GLU A 147 -27.94 33.94 1.68
C GLU A 147 -28.30 35.43 1.71
N ARG A 148 -27.36 36.31 1.34
CA ARG A 148 -27.60 37.74 1.25
C ARG A 148 -28.65 38.10 0.17
N GLU A 149 -28.56 37.47 -0.99
CA GLU A 149 -29.53 37.66 -2.07
C GLU A 149 -30.92 37.17 -1.66
N ASN A 150 -31.01 36.01 -1.00
CA ASN A 150 -32.29 35.50 -0.50
C ASN A 150 -32.91 36.40 0.55
N LYS A 151 -32.12 36.94 1.47
CA LYS A 151 -32.61 37.92 2.47
C LYS A 151 -33.07 39.25 1.82
N ALA A 152 -32.40 39.68 0.77
CA ALA A 152 -32.80 40.87 0.02
C ALA A 152 -34.10 40.66 -0.75
N GLN A 153 -34.40 39.47 -1.24
CA GLN A 153 -35.65 39.13 -1.92
C GLN A 153 -36.84 38.97 -0.97
N GLU A 154 -36.62 38.61 0.29
CA GLU A 154 -37.64 38.46 1.31
C GLU A 154 -38.10 39.80 1.90
N ARG A 155 -37.39 40.88 1.60
CA ARG A 155 -37.78 42.27 2.00
C ARG A 155 -38.50 42.97 0.87
#